data_8add648240d3ee9ea14b1ddaeb74664f
#
_entry.id   8add648240d3ee9ea14b1ddaeb74664f
#
_cell.length_a   1.000
_cell.length_b   1.000
_cell.length_c   1.000
_cell.angle_alpha   90.00
_cell.angle_beta   90.00
_cell.angle_gamma   90.00
#
_symmetry.space_group_name_H-M   'P 1'
#
loop_
_entity.id
_entity.type
_entity.pdbx_description
1 polymer ?
#
loop_
_entity_poly.entity_id
_entity_poly.type
_entity_poly.pdbx_seq_one_letter_code
_entity_poly.pdbx_strand_id
1 'polypeptide(L)'
;NGKSSLYTSLYAFDRMNGHLPDYSTALIDRAWWDFDKDDNGNPIEKVKEDVAKLLNRLEGDVRVVATGRGFHVHQLFARKVQGRNWAIHLDRYQREMAKGLSSLDGVGYPEKLTRVPDTYNPKRGKWCVMIDGKLFCQDPQNYSIPKRPQTSLKHLDPYLGDKPHMAFDLVKWVADNPDPEGDPFTRSSTSVPNIEVGDNGIALPTCLDKAIRVSNPPHHVRVALVQEMARQLRWFADPDDVSREQNDLIISEICSFIADLNWQDYNPHITRKGVATNVKYRNSPSPAWYRKHGLCDGNCWYCGES
;
A
#
# COMPACT_ATOMS: atom_id res chain seq x y z
N ASN A 1 -17.96 1.10 25.21
CA ASN A 1 -17.58 -0.16 25.87
C ASN A 1 -16.13 -0.61 25.61
N GLY A 2 -15.32 0.09 24.81
CA GLY A 2 -13.86 -0.11 24.66
C GLY A 2 -13.40 -1.49 24.17
N LYS A 3 -14.30 -2.33 23.65
CA LYS A 3 -13.98 -3.71 23.27
C LYS A 3 -13.61 -3.90 21.79
N SER A 4 -13.84 -2.90 20.94
CA SER A 4 -13.57 -3.00 19.50
C SER A 4 -12.71 -1.85 19.02
N SER A 5 -11.79 -2.16 18.09
CA SER A 5 -11.04 -1.14 17.35
C SER A 5 -11.96 -0.47 16.34
N LEU A 6 -11.87 0.86 16.22
CA LEU A 6 -12.62 1.61 15.23
C LEU A 6 -11.72 2.00 14.06
N TYR A 7 -12.17 1.69 12.86
CA TYR A 7 -11.51 2.01 11.59
C TYR A 7 -12.47 2.75 10.66
N THR A 8 -11.93 3.53 9.77
CA THR A 8 -12.64 4.15 8.65
C THR A 8 -11.85 3.94 7.37
N SER A 9 -12.49 4.07 6.22
CA SER A 9 -11.78 4.15 4.95
C SER A 9 -10.86 5.39 4.96
N LEU A 10 -9.67 5.24 4.33
CA LEU A 10 -8.71 6.34 4.25
C LEU A 10 -9.24 7.47 3.35
N TYR A 11 -10.00 7.13 2.31
CA TYR A 11 -10.58 8.05 1.34
C TYR A 11 -12.10 7.97 1.31
N ALA A 12 -12.74 9.03 0.84
CA ALA A 12 -14.15 9.02 0.46
C ALA A 12 -14.30 8.45 -0.96
N PHE A 13 -15.52 8.00 -1.31
CA PHE A 13 -15.84 7.42 -2.61
C PHE A 13 -17.11 8.05 -3.17
N ASP A 14 -17.15 8.28 -4.48
CA ASP A 14 -18.35 8.84 -5.12
C ASP A 14 -19.39 7.76 -5.40
N ARG A 15 -18.96 6.52 -5.58
CA ARG A 15 -19.86 5.41 -5.95
C ARG A 15 -19.68 4.20 -5.05
N MET A 16 -20.73 3.42 -4.96
CA MET A 16 -20.75 2.12 -4.30
C MET A 16 -20.99 1.04 -5.32
N ASN A 17 -20.31 -0.08 -5.19
CA ASN A 17 -20.56 -1.31 -5.93
C ASN A 17 -21.20 -2.33 -4.97
N GLY A 18 -22.54 -2.37 -4.95
CA GLY A 18 -23.29 -3.11 -3.94
C GLY A 18 -23.03 -2.57 -2.53
N HIS A 19 -22.45 -3.38 -1.66
CA HIS A 19 -22.11 -3.01 -0.27
C HIS A 19 -20.68 -2.52 -0.09
N LEU A 20 -19.88 -2.54 -1.14
CA LEU A 20 -18.48 -2.10 -1.09
C LEU A 20 -18.31 -0.77 -1.82
N PRO A 21 -17.36 0.07 -1.40
CA PRO A 21 -16.98 1.23 -2.20
C PRO A 21 -16.46 0.81 -3.58
N ASP A 22 -16.79 1.59 -4.58
CA ASP A 22 -16.10 1.54 -5.86
C ASP A 22 -14.76 2.26 -5.71
N TYR A 23 -13.70 1.49 -5.52
CA TYR A 23 -12.36 2.02 -5.22
C TYR A 23 -11.76 2.86 -6.35
N SER A 24 -12.26 2.70 -7.59
CA SER A 24 -11.85 3.54 -8.72
C SER A 24 -12.33 4.99 -8.57
N THR A 25 -13.33 5.22 -7.73
CA THR A 25 -13.92 6.54 -7.45
C THR A 25 -13.38 7.20 -6.19
N ALA A 26 -12.27 6.69 -5.63
CA ALA A 26 -11.65 7.27 -4.46
C ALA A 26 -11.28 8.73 -4.67
N LEU A 27 -11.73 9.59 -3.76
CA LEU A 27 -11.35 10.99 -3.69
C LEU A 27 -10.07 11.10 -2.86
N ILE A 28 -8.94 11.10 -3.54
CA ILE A 28 -7.61 11.14 -2.93
C ILE A 28 -7.32 12.57 -2.50
N ASP A 29 -7.38 12.82 -1.21
CA ASP A 29 -7.20 14.12 -0.57
C ASP A 29 -5.95 14.21 0.31
N ARG A 30 -5.18 13.12 0.40
CA ARG A 30 -3.98 13.02 1.24
C ARG A 30 -3.04 11.91 0.81
N ALA A 31 -1.78 12.02 1.17
CA ALA A 31 -0.87 10.88 1.30
C ALA A 31 -0.94 10.33 2.74
N TRP A 32 -0.60 9.05 2.90
CA TRP A 32 -0.67 8.37 4.18
C TRP A 32 0.41 7.29 4.31
N TRP A 33 1.04 7.22 5.47
CA TRP A 33 2.07 6.25 5.81
C TRP A 33 1.75 5.59 7.14
N ASP A 34 2.00 4.29 7.23
CA ASP A 34 1.89 3.48 8.43
C ASP A 34 3.29 3.03 8.88
N PHE A 35 3.65 3.43 10.07
CA PHE A 35 4.90 3.03 10.69
C PHE A 35 4.58 2.21 11.92
N ASP A 36 4.93 0.94 11.88
CA ASP A 36 4.65 0.04 12.98
C ASP A 36 5.95 -0.55 13.56
N LYS A 37 5.94 -0.70 14.90
CA LYS A 37 6.85 -1.60 15.57
C LYS A 37 6.48 -3.01 15.14
N ASP A 38 7.36 -3.73 14.49
CA ASP A 38 7.14 -5.14 14.23
C ASP A 38 7.57 -6.00 15.44
N ASP A 39 7.00 -7.21 15.53
CA ASP A 39 7.31 -8.12 16.62
C ASP A 39 8.70 -8.78 16.40
N ASN A 40 9.37 -8.50 15.27
CA ASN A 40 10.58 -9.17 14.81
C ASN A 40 11.83 -8.28 14.66
N GLY A 41 11.75 -6.97 14.96
CA GLY A 41 13.00 -6.22 14.81
C GLY A 41 13.01 -4.71 14.85
N ASN A 42 11.92 -4.01 14.54
CA ASN A 42 11.97 -2.55 14.63
C ASN A 42 11.59 -2.06 16.02
N PRO A 43 12.52 -1.60 16.85
CA PRO A 43 12.19 -1.02 18.14
C PRO A 43 11.43 0.29 17.95
N ILE A 44 10.66 0.70 18.95
CA ILE A 44 9.86 1.94 18.88
C ILE A 44 10.73 3.19 18.65
N GLU A 45 11.97 3.16 19.08
CA GLU A 45 12.97 4.20 18.89
C GLU A 45 13.27 4.39 17.40
N LYS A 46 13.42 3.29 16.66
CA LYS A 46 13.63 3.32 15.20
C LYS A 46 12.39 3.84 14.48
N VAL A 47 11.20 3.41 14.91
CA VAL A 47 9.94 3.91 14.35
C VAL A 47 9.81 5.42 14.54
N LYS A 48 10.12 5.94 15.72
CA LYS A 48 10.11 7.38 16.00
C LYS A 48 11.12 8.15 15.14
N GLU A 49 12.31 7.60 14.96
CA GLU A 49 13.34 8.18 14.10
C GLU A 49 12.87 8.28 12.64
N ASP A 50 12.32 7.19 12.10
CA ASP A 50 11.87 7.13 10.70
C ASP A 50 10.68 8.08 10.47
N VAL A 51 9.74 8.14 11.41
CA VAL A 51 8.64 9.12 11.34
C VAL A 51 9.17 10.56 11.34
N ALA A 52 10.12 10.89 12.21
CA ALA A 52 10.73 12.23 12.23
C ALA A 52 11.48 12.55 10.93
N LYS A 53 12.19 11.57 10.35
CA LYS A 53 12.84 11.72 9.04
C LYS A 53 11.81 11.97 7.93
N LEU A 54 10.68 11.24 7.93
CA LEU A 54 9.61 11.49 6.99
C LEU A 54 9.06 12.91 7.14
N LEU A 55 8.72 13.32 8.37
CA LEU A 55 8.16 14.63 8.64
C LEU A 55 9.06 15.78 8.15
N ASN A 56 10.39 15.62 8.25
CA ASN A 56 11.35 16.59 7.74
C ASN A 56 11.46 16.64 6.21
N ARG A 57 10.92 15.65 5.50
CA ARG A 57 10.86 15.62 4.02
C ARG A 57 9.54 16.17 3.48
N LEU A 58 8.50 16.15 4.32
CA LEU A 58 7.17 16.53 3.90
C LEU A 58 6.95 18.04 4.03
N GLU A 59 6.27 18.61 3.05
CA GLU A 59 5.85 19.99 3.03
C GLU A 59 4.35 20.12 3.33
N GLY A 60 3.94 21.29 3.79
CA GLY A 60 2.55 21.62 3.99
C GLY A 60 1.94 21.10 5.30
N ASP A 61 0.64 20.82 5.28
CA ASP A 61 -0.11 20.40 6.47
C ASP A 61 0.02 18.90 6.70
N VAL A 62 0.80 18.53 7.70
CA VAL A 62 1.08 17.14 8.07
C VAL A 62 0.54 16.86 9.45
N ARG A 63 -0.18 15.75 9.59
CA ARG A 63 -0.77 15.30 10.85
C ARG A 63 -0.27 13.92 11.23
N VAL A 64 0.00 13.73 12.50
CA VAL A 64 0.54 12.48 13.03
C VAL A 64 -0.41 11.90 14.06
N VAL A 65 -0.71 10.62 13.94
CA VAL A 65 -1.55 9.87 14.86
C VAL A 65 -0.73 8.75 15.48
N ALA A 66 -0.53 8.77 16.79
CA ALA A 66 0.03 7.64 17.52
C ALA A 66 -1.06 6.56 17.70
N THR A 67 -0.84 5.37 17.16
CA THR A 67 -1.85 4.28 17.09
C THR A 67 -1.79 3.32 18.28
N GLY A 68 -0.81 3.53 19.16
CA GLY A 68 -0.51 2.68 20.30
C GLY A 68 0.50 1.56 20.02
N ARG A 69 0.78 1.25 18.75
CA ARG A 69 1.87 0.37 18.30
C ARG A 69 2.92 1.14 17.51
N GLY A 70 2.47 2.10 16.72
CA GLY A 70 3.27 2.91 15.83
C GLY A 70 2.60 4.25 15.56
N PHE A 71 2.75 4.74 14.33
CA PHE A 71 2.27 6.05 13.91
C PHE A 71 1.67 5.99 12.51
N HIS A 72 0.55 6.69 12.32
CA HIS A 72 0.09 7.08 11.00
C HIS A 72 0.50 8.53 10.73
N VAL A 73 1.04 8.79 9.56
CA VAL A 73 1.34 10.13 9.07
C VAL A 73 0.41 10.46 7.93
N HIS A 74 -0.26 11.60 7.98
CA HIS A 74 -1.18 12.09 6.95
C HIS A 74 -0.65 13.43 6.45
N GLN A 75 -0.42 13.57 5.15
CA GLN A 75 -0.12 14.83 4.49
C GLN A 75 -1.32 15.25 3.65
N LEU A 76 -1.95 16.36 3.98
CA LEU A 76 -3.15 16.83 3.31
C LEU A 76 -2.82 17.52 1.98
N PHE A 77 -3.67 17.31 0.98
CA PHE A 77 -3.51 17.91 -0.35
C PHE A 77 -4.34 19.18 -0.52
N ALA A 78 -3.78 20.12 -1.26
CA ALA A 78 -4.44 21.39 -1.62
C ALA A 78 -5.73 21.15 -2.43
N ARG A 79 -5.76 20.09 -3.22
CA ARG A 79 -6.89 19.66 -4.03
C ARG A 79 -7.04 18.15 -4.01
N LYS A 80 -8.28 17.71 -4.07
CA LYS A 80 -8.58 16.29 -4.25
C LYS A 80 -8.32 15.90 -5.69
N VAL A 81 -7.81 14.70 -5.89
CA VAL A 81 -7.67 14.09 -7.19
C VAL A 81 -8.44 12.77 -7.21
N GLN A 82 -8.88 12.33 -8.38
CA GLN A 82 -9.69 11.13 -8.52
C GLN A 82 -9.26 10.33 -9.74
N GLY A 83 -9.47 9.04 -9.68
CA GLY A 83 -9.18 8.13 -10.77
C GLY A 83 -7.93 7.30 -10.56
N ARG A 84 -7.87 6.21 -11.30
CA ARG A 84 -6.87 5.16 -11.15
C ARG A 84 -5.44 5.65 -11.32
N ASN A 85 -5.20 6.52 -12.30
CA ASN A 85 -3.85 7.07 -12.54
C ASN A 85 -3.33 7.86 -11.33
N TRP A 86 -4.22 8.55 -10.62
CA TRP A 86 -3.83 9.28 -9.43
C TRP A 86 -3.43 8.37 -8.26
N ALA A 87 -4.00 7.18 -8.16
CA ALA A 87 -3.56 6.19 -7.17
C ALA A 87 -2.12 5.72 -7.43
N ILE A 88 -1.71 5.62 -8.72
CA ILE A 88 -0.33 5.30 -9.11
C ILE A 88 0.61 6.42 -8.72
N HIS A 89 0.29 7.64 -9.09
CA HIS A 89 1.12 8.80 -8.75
C HIS A 89 1.22 9.00 -7.24
N LEU A 90 0.14 8.71 -6.51
CA LEU A 90 0.14 8.71 -5.05
C LEU A 90 1.12 7.66 -4.49
N ASP A 91 1.05 6.41 -4.95
CA ASP A 91 1.95 5.33 -4.49
C ASP A 91 3.41 5.71 -4.75
N ARG A 92 3.73 6.18 -5.97
CA ARG A 92 5.07 6.64 -6.32
C ARG A 92 5.56 7.77 -5.39
N TYR A 93 4.74 8.79 -5.20
CA TYR A 93 5.05 9.89 -4.28
C TYR A 93 5.34 9.39 -2.87
N GLN A 94 4.46 8.56 -2.33
CA GLN A 94 4.58 8.06 -0.97
C GLN A 94 5.85 7.21 -0.78
N ARG A 95 6.19 6.38 -1.74
CA ARG A 95 7.40 5.55 -1.71
C ARG A 95 8.66 6.39 -1.82
N GLU A 96 8.67 7.40 -2.68
CA GLU A 96 9.81 8.31 -2.80
C GLU A 96 10.07 9.05 -1.48
N MET A 97 9.02 9.59 -0.86
CA MET A 97 9.15 10.25 0.44
C MET A 97 9.61 9.32 1.55
N ALA A 98 9.23 8.05 1.49
CA ALA A 98 9.58 7.05 2.51
C ALA A 98 10.86 6.26 2.18
N LYS A 99 11.58 6.62 1.14
CA LYS A 99 12.81 5.91 0.72
C LYS A 99 13.82 5.82 1.86
N GLY A 100 14.29 4.59 2.14
CA GLY A 100 15.26 4.32 3.21
C GLY A 100 14.68 4.32 4.64
N LEU A 101 13.36 4.35 4.81
CA LEU A 101 12.69 4.27 6.12
C LEU A 101 12.26 2.82 6.39
N SER A 102 13.04 2.11 7.20
CA SER A 102 12.91 0.66 7.38
C SER A 102 11.71 0.22 8.22
N SER A 103 11.13 1.10 9.02
CA SER A 103 9.95 0.80 9.85
C SER A 103 8.61 1.10 9.18
N LEU A 104 8.63 1.46 7.88
CA LEU A 104 7.41 1.62 7.08
C LEU A 104 6.71 0.27 6.90
N ASP A 105 5.46 0.17 7.38
CA ASP A 105 4.61 -1.02 7.21
C ASP A 105 3.67 -0.90 5.99
N GLY A 106 3.31 0.31 5.61
CA GLY A 106 2.48 0.54 4.43
C GLY A 106 2.26 1.99 4.06
N VAL A 107 1.75 2.18 2.84
CA VAL A 107 1.35 3.47 2.29
C VAL A 107 -0.15 3.51 1.97
N GLY A 108 -0.68 4.70 1.73
CA GLY A 108 -2.09 4.90 1.39
C GLY A 108 -2.43 4.41 -0.01
N TYR A 109 -3.56 3.73 -0.13
CA TYR A 109 -4.20 3.34 -1.39
C TYR A 109 -5.72 3.28 -1.19
N PRO A 110 -6.53 3.23 -2.25
CA PRO A 110 -7.99 3.35 -2.16
C PRO A 110 -8.67 2.42 -1.15
N GLU A 111 -8.23 1.17 -1.04
CA GLU A 111 -8.83 0.17 -0.15
C GLU A 111 -8.35 0.25 1.30
N LYS A 112 -7.41 1.16 1.60
CA LYS A 112 -6.81 1.21 2.93
C LYS A 112 -7.80 1.68 3.98
N LEU A 113 -7.79 0.99 5.10
CA LEU A 113 -8.46 1.41 6.32
C LEU A 113 -7.44 2.07 7.27
N THR A 114 -7.86 3.12 7.92
CA THR A 114 -7.07 3.81 8.95
C THR A 114 -7.81 3.84 10.27
N ARG A 115 -7.08 3.96 11.36
CA ARG A 115 -7.68 4.11 12.69
C ARG A 115 -8.26 5.50 12.85
N VAL A 116 -9.44 5.55 13.44
CA VAL A 116 -10.05 6.82 13.81
C VAL A 116 -9.29 7.39 15.01
N PRO A 117 -8.79 8.64 14.95
CA PRO A 117 -8.21 9.32 16.10
C PRO A 117 -9.20 9.39 17.27
N ASP A 118 -8.70 9.55 18.48
CA ASP A 118 -9.45 9.63 19.73
C ASP A 118 -10.28 8.39 20.07
N THR A 119 -9.93 7.27 19.47
CA THR A 119 -10.53 5.98 19.77
C THR A 119 -9.56 5.08 20.53
N TYR A 120 -10.13 4.20 21.35
CA TYR A 120 -9.34 3.25 22.13
C TYR A 120 -8.96 2.03 21.29
N ASN A 121 -7.69 1.64 21.36
CA ASN A 121 -7.18 0.41 20.76
C ASN A 121 -7.13 -0.71 21.82
N PRO A 122 -8.14 -1.58 21.91
CA PRO A 122 -8.23 -2.58 22.98
C PRO A 122 -7.13 -3.65 22.87
N LYS A 123 -6.64 -3.93 21.65
CA LYS A 123 -5.53 -4.90 21.45
C LYS A 123 -4.22 -4.44 22.11
N ARG A 124 -4.05 -3.14 22.31
CA ARG A 124 -2.81 -2.55 22.85
C ARG A 124 -3.04 -1.82 24.18
N GLY A 125 -4.27 -1.71 24.64
CA GLY A 125 -4.60 -1.00 25.87
C GLY A 125 -4.29 0.50 25.82
N LYS A 126 -4.32 1.12 24.62
CA LYS A 126 -3.91 2.51 24.40
C LYS A 126 -4.91 3.26 23.54
N TRP A 127 -4.92 4.58 23.68
CA TRP A 127 -5.67 5.46 22.79
C TRP A 127 -4.90 5.74 21.52
N CYS A 128 -5.62 5.87 20.40
CA CYS A 128 -5.11 6.49 19.18
C CYS A 128 -5.23 7.99 19.34
N VAL A 129 -4.12 8.71 19.39
CA VAL A 129 -4.11 10.14 19.68
C VAL A 129 -3.37 10.91 18.62
N MET A 130 -3.90 12.08 18.23
CA MET A 130 -3.12 13.02 17.44
C MET A 130 -2.01 13.61 18.30
N ILE A 131 -0.85 13.81 17.67
CA ILE A 131 0.32 14.41 18.32
C ILE A 131 0.79 15.62 17.50
N ASP A 132 1.45 16.55 18.17
CA ASP A 132 2.11 17.66 17.51
C ASP A 132 3.36 17.19 16.77
N GLY A 133 3.31 17.14 15.44
CA GLY A 133 4.41 16.69 14.60
C GLY A 133 5.66 17.58 14.72
N LYS A 134 5.50 18.90 14.96
CA LYS A 134 6.63 19.81 15.11
C LYS A 134 7.37 19.57 16.42
N LEU A 135 6.63 19.46 17.53
CA LEU A 135 7.23 19.10 18.82
C LEU A 135 7.83 17.71 18.82
N PHE A 136 7.17 16.77 18.16
CA PHE A 136 7.69 15.41 17.98
C PHE A 136 9.04 15.41 17.24
N CYS A 137 9.19 16.17 16.16
CA CYS A 137 10.45 16.25 15.40
C CYS A 137 11.60 16.90 16.16
N GLN A 138 11.34 17.75 17.16
CA GLN A 138 12.38 18.39 17.94
C GLN A 138 13.13 17.36 18.82
N ASP A 139 12.41 16.42 19.41
CA ASP A 139 12.98 15.36 20.25
C ASP A 139 12.13 14.09 20.15
N PRO A 140 12.24 13.33 19.06
CA PRO A 140 11.40 12.16 18.83
C PRO A 140 11.53 11.10 19.94
N GLN A 141 12.73 10.92 20.48
CA GLN A 141 13.00 9.85 21.44
C GLN A 141 12.37 10.14 22.80
N ASN A 142 12.43 11.39 23.26
CA ASN A 142 11.89 11.79 24.56
C ASN A 142 10.45 12.31 24.45
N TYR A 143 9.88 12.39 23.24
CA TYR A 143 8.50 12.86 23.07
C TYR A 143 7.52 11.97 23.83
N SER A 144 6.80 12.57 24.78
CA SER A 144 5.79 11.90 25.57
C SER A 144 4.45 11.83 24.83
N ILE A 145 4.10 10.65 24.33
CA ILE A 145 2.82 10.42 23.67
C ILE A 145 1.70 10.55 24.72
N PRO A 146 0.68 11.41 24.48
CA PRO A 146 -0.45 11.56 25.39
C PRO A 146 -1.15 10.22 25.64
N LYS A 147 -1.46 9.92 26.89
CA LYS A 147 -2.17 8.69 27.27
C LYS A 147 -3.64 8.68 26.87
N ARG A 148 -4.21 9.87 26.64
CA ARG A 148 -5.62 10.08 26.25
C ARG A 148 -5.70 11.28 25.33
N PRO A 149 -6.78 11.42 24.52
CA PRO A 149 -7.05 12.64 23.77
C PRO A 149 -7.02 13.88 24.66
N GLN A 150 -6.32 14.91 24.19
CA GLN A 150 -6.17 16.16 24.96
C GLN A 150 -7.11 17.26 24.47
N THR A 151 -7.74 17.09 23.31
CA THR A 151 -8.54 18.10 22.63
C THR A 151 -9.94 17.58 22.32
N SER A 152 -10.89 18.49 22.15
CA SER A 152 -12.22 18.12 21.67
C SER A 152 -12.16 17.71 20.20
N LEU A 153 -13.02 16.79 19.77
CA LEU A 153 -13.14 16.28 18.39
C LEU A 153 -13.17 17.38 17.30
N LYS A 154 -13.57 18.60 17.62
CA LYS A 154 -13.60 19.73 16.68
C LYS A 154 -12.22 20.13 16.13
N HIS A 155 -11.14 19.83 16.84
CA HIS A 155 -9.78 20.15 16.41
C HIS A 155 -9.03 18.94 15.84
N LEU A 156 -9.66 17.77 15.83
CA LEU A 156 -9.00 16.50 15.60
C LEU A 156 -9.38 15.85 14.30
N ASP A 157 -10.17 16.53 13.49
CA ASP A 157 -10.61 15.93 12.26
C ASP A 157 -9.53 16.07 11.20
N PRO A 158 -8.66 15.07 11.03
CA PRO A 158 -7.79 15.02 9.86
C PRO A 158 -8.62 14.86 8.59
N TYR A 159 -9.94 14.65 8.73
CA TYR A 159 -10.86 14.35 7.65
C TYR A 159 -11.88 15.46 7.37
N LEU A 160 -12.18 16.34 8.35
CA LEU A 160 -13.19 17.40 8.25
C LEU A 160 -12.63 18.84 8.47
N GLY A 161 -11.33 18.99 8.66
CA GLY A 161 -10.72 20.29 8.95
C GLY A 161 -10.86 21.32 7.83
N ASP A 162 -10.86 22.60 8.21
CA ASP A 162 -10.78 23.74 7.30
C ASP A 162 -9.68 23.52 6.24
N LYS A 163 -9.88 24.09 5.05
CA LYS A 163 -8.91 23.98 3.95
C LYS A 163 -7.51 24.29 4.47
N PRO A 164 -6.56 23.38 4.33
CA PRO A 164 -5.21 23.60 4.82
C PRO A 164 -4.61 24.82 4.14
N HIS A 165 -4.16 25.79 4.93
CA HIS A 165 -3.59 27.04 4.41
C HIS A 165 -2.29 26.85 3.63
N MET A 166 -1.61 25.72 3.80
CA MET A 166 -0.37 25.38 3.11
C MET A 166 -0.37 23.86 2.75
N ALA A 167 -1.37 23.44 2.00
CA ALA A 167 -1.47 22.03 1.62
C ALA A 167 -0.53 21.71 0.44
N PHE A 168 0.02 20.52 0.47
CA PHE A 168 0.85 19.98 -0.59
C PHE A 168 0.03 19.77 -1.88
N ASP A 169 0.60 20.12 -3.03
CA ASP A 169 -0.04 19.93 -4.33
C ASP A 169 0.57 18.73 -5.07
N LEU A 170 -0.09 17.56 -4.95
CA LEU A 170 0.31 16.35 -5.64
C LEU A 170 0.34 16.53 -7.18
N VAL A 171 -0.58 17.33 -7.74
CA VAL A 171 -0.62 17.58 -9.20
C VAL A 171 0.62 18.31 -9.66
N LYS A 172 1.05 19.33 -8.89
CA LYS A 172 2.29 20.05 -9.16
C LYS A 172 3.49 19.11 -9.01
N TRP A 173 3.55 18.33 -7.94
CA TRP A 173 4.66 17.38 -7.74
C TRP A 173 4.79 16.40 -8.91
N VAL A 174 3.68 15.84 -9.41
CA VAL A 174 3.68 14.95 -10.58
C VAL A 174 4.20 15.65 -11.83
N ALA A 175 3.82 16.92 -12.05
CA ALA A 175 4.30 17.71 -13.16
C ALA A 175 5.81 18.01 -13.07
N ASP A 176 6.29 18.30 -11.86
CA ASP A 176 7.71 18.60 -11.60
C ASP A 176 8.59 17.34 -11.55
N ASN A 177 7.97 16.17 -11.32
CA ASN A 177 8.63 14.87 -11.29
C ASN A 177 7.94 13.93 -12.30
N PRO A 178 8.14 14.13 -13.60
CA PRO A 178 7.58 13.24 -14.61
C PRO A 178 8.09 11.82 -14.38
N ASP A 179 7.29 10.83 -14.77
CA ASP A 179 7.70 9.45 -14.66
C ASP A 179 8.99 9.25 -15.47
N PRO A 180 10.03 8.64 -14.89
CA PRO A 180 11.24 8.35 -15.65
C PRO A 180 10.88 7.53 -16.89
N GLU A 181 11.48 7.87 -18.03
CA GLU A 181 11.32 7.06 -19.24
C GLU A 181 11.69 5.63 -18.89
N GLY A 182 10.70 4.78 -18.78
CA GLY A 182 10.92 3.40 -18.39
C GLY A 182 10.24 2.92 -17.11
N ASP A 183 9.43 3.75 -16.43
CA ASP A 183 8.57 3.24 -15.36
C ASP A 183 7.63 2.18 -15.92
N PRO A 184 7.75 0.91 -15.49
CA PRO A 184 6.93 -0.18 -16.00
C PRO A 184 5.44 0.01 -15.74
N PHE A 185 5.06 0.98 -14.88
CA PHE A 185 3.67 1.26 -14.53
C PHE A 185 3.02 2.36 -15.37
N THR A 186 3.79 3.17 -16.11
CA THR A 186 3.27 4.26 -16.96
C THR A 186 3.31 3.95 -18.46
N ARG A 187 3.83 2.80 -18.85
CA ARG A 187 3.95 2.46 -20.26
C ARG A 187 2.61 2.17 -20.91
N SER A 188 2.13 3.16 -21.64
CA SER A 188 1.36 2.86 -22.85
C SER A 188 2.29 2.09 -23.81
N SER A 189 1.80 1.03 -24.34
CA SER A 189 2.22 0.01 -25.29
C SER A 189 3.37 0.24 -26.31
N THR A 190 4.38 1.06 -26.05
CA THR A 190 5.48 1.20 -27.00
C THR A 190 6.83 1.34 -26.28
N SER A 191 7.63 0.28 -26.37
CA SER A 191 9.02 0.09 -25.92
C SER A 191 9.24 -0.39 -24.47
N VAL A 192 9.07 -1.69 -24.27
CA VAL A 192 9.59 -2.44 -23.12
C VAL A 192 11.10 -2.65 -23.34
N PRO A 193 12.02 -2.37 -22.34
CA PRO A 193 13.33 -3.01 -22.39
C PRO A 193 13.10 -4.52 -22.30
N ASN A 194 13.93 -5.33 -22.95
CA ASN A 194 13.87 -6.79 -22.98
C ASN A 194 13.79 -7.43 -21.58
N ILE A 195 12.70 -7.18 -20.88
CA ILE A 195 12.17 -8.10 -19.88
C ILE A 195 11.50 -9.14 -20.74
N GLU A 196 11.91 -10.39 -20.64
CA GLU A 196 11.15 -11.49 -21.22
C GLU A 196 9.77 -11.47 -20.58
N VAL A 197 8.90 -10.67 -21.18
CA VAL A 197 7.48 -10.69 -20.88
C VAL A 197 7.04 -12.02 -21.45
N GLY A 198 6.56 -12.93 -20.62
CA GLY A 198 5.85 -14.11 -21.13
C GLY A 198 4.82 -13.61 -22.14
N ASP A 199 4.49 -14.42 -23.15
CA ASP A 199 3.62 -14.06 -24.30
C ASP A 199 2.31 -13.35 -23.91
N ASN A 200 1.96 -13.33 -22.62
CA ASN A 200 0.74 -12.76 -22.03
C ASN A 200 0.89 -11.34 -21.46
N GLY A 201 2.00 -10.66 -21.63
CA GLY A 201 2.19 -9.27 -21.17
C GLY A 201 2.35 -9.10 -19.64
N ILE A 202 2.52 -10.18 -18.88
CA ILE A 202 2.65 -10.15 -17.41
C ILE A 202 4.14 -10.04 -17.05
N ALA A 203 4.52 -8.96 -16.38
CA ALA A 203 5.88 -8.74 -15.88
C ALA A 203 5.99 -9.13 -14.41
N LEU A 204 6.55 -10.30 -14.11
CA LEU A 204 6.78 -10.73 -12.74
C LEU A 204 8.06 -10.11 -12.17
N PRO A 205 8.11 -9.79 -10.84
CA PRO A 205 9.36 -9.49 -10.18
C PRO A 205 10.40 -10.58 -10.44
N THR A 206 11.63 -10.22 -10.82
CA THR A 206 12.68 -11.20 -11.19
C THR A 206 12.90 -12.27 -10.12
N CYS A 207 12.80 -11.89 -8.84
CA CYS A 207 12.91 -12.81 -7.71
C CYS A 207 11.74 -13.81 -7.65
N LEU A 208 10.53 -13.37 -7.98
CA LEU A 208 9.36 -14.24 -8.05
C LEU A 208 9.45 -15.15 -9.27
N ASP A 209 9.80 -14.62 -10.44
CA ASP A 209 9.96 -15.39 -11.66
C ASP A 209 10.97 -16.54 -11.49
N LYS A 210 12.12 -16.27 -10.87
CA LYS A 210 13.08 -17.32 -10.52
C LYS A 210 12.50 -18.35 -9.56
N ALA A 211 11.77 -17.91 -8.54
CA ALA A 211 11.23 -18.78 -7.50
C ALA A 211 10.12 -19.72 -7.99
N ILE A 212 9.35 -19.32 -9.00
CA ILE A 212 8.27 -20.14 -9.56
C ILE A 212 8.74 -21.19 -10.58
N ARG A 213 9.95 -21.03 -11.15
CA ARG A 213 10.50 -21.96 -12.17
C ARG A 213 11.10 -23.24 -11.58
N VAL A 214 11.03 -23.44 -10.28
CA VAL A 214 11.41 -24.70 -9.66
C VAL A 214 10.27 -25.73 -9.79
N SER A 215 10.62 -27.02 -9.81
CA SER A 215 9.63 -28.11 -10.01
C SER A 215 8.54 -28.20 -8.96
N ASN A 216 8.80 -27.70 -7.75
CA ASN A 216 7.83 -27.69 -6.65
C ASN A 216 8.02 -26.43 -5.77
N PRO A 217 7.50 -25.26 -6.20
CA PRO A 217 7.63 -24.04 -5.42
C PRO A 217 6.89 -24.13 -4.08
N PRO A 218 7.43 -23.57 -3.00
CA PRO A 218 6.74 -23.49 -1.72
C PRO A 218 5.38 -22.81 -1.82
N HIS A 219 4.45 -23.16 -0.94
CA HIS A 219 3.07 -22.63 -0.96
C HIS A 219 3.00 -21.10 -0.98
N HIS A 220 3.82 -20.43 -0.18
CA HIS A 220 3.84 -18.97 -0.13
C HIS A 220 4.28 -18.32 -1.45
N VAL A 221 5.18 -18.97 -2.21
CA VAL A 221 5.59 -18.50 -3.55
C VAL A 221 4.43 -18.62 -4.54
N ARG A 222 3.66 -19.71 -4.49
CA ARG A 222 2.48 -19.90 -5.34
C ARG A 222 1.40 -18.86 -5.04
N VAL A 223 1.18 -18.54 -3.75
CA VAL A 223 0.24 -17.49 -3.34
C VAL A 223 0.72 -16.13 -3.85
N ALA A 224 2.01 -15.81 -3.72
CA ALA A 224 2.58 -14.59 -4.22
C ALA A 224 2.41 -14.41 -5.74
N LEU A 225 2.60 -15.49 -6.50
CA LEU A 225 2.35 -15.51 -7.95
C LEU A 225 0.90 -15.16 -8.27
N VAL A 226 -0.06 -15.83 -7.62
CA VAL A 226 -1.49 -15.59 -7.87
C VAL A 226 -1.87 -14.13 -7.54
N GLN A 227 -1.38 -13.60 -6.44
CA GLN A 227 -1.65 -12.23 -6.03
C GLN A 227 -1.05 -11.20 -7.00
N GLU A 228 0.19 -11.42 -7.45
CA GLU A 228 0.86 -10.54 -8.39
C GLU A 228 0.17 -10.56 -9.76
N MET A 229 -0.12 -11.75 -10.30
CA MET A 229 -0.85 -11.88 -11.56
C MET A 229 -2.25 -11.28 -11.48
N ALA A 230 -2.99 -11.57 -10.42
CA ALA A 230 -4.33 -11.01 -10.22
C ALA A 230 -4.31 -9.48 -10.15
N ARG A 231 -3.28 -8.90 -9.52
CA ARG A 231 -3.06 -7.46 -9.50
C ARG A 231 -2.87 -6.92 -10.91
N GLN A 232 -1.99 -7.52 -11.70
CA GLN A 232 -1.68 -7.05 -13.05
C GLN A 232 -2.84 -7.26 -14.02
N LEU A 233 -3.47 -8.41 -14.02
CA LEU A 233 -4.60 -8.70 -14.90
C LEU A 233 -5.82 -7.80 -14.61
N ARG A 234 -6.07 -7.47 -13.34
CA ARG A 234 -7.10 -6.49 -12.98
C ARG A 234 -6.72 -5.07 -13.37
N TRP A 235 -5.43 -4.80 -13.43
CA TRP A 235 -4.93 -3.50 -13.89
C TRP A 235 -5.23 -3.23 -15.36
N PHE A 236 -5.29 -4.29 -16.18
CA PHE A 236 -5.65 -4.20 -17.60
C PHE A 236 -7.16 -4.33 -17.86
N ALA A 237 -7.94 -4.74 -16.85
CA ALA A 237 -9.37 -4.86 -16.97
C ALA A 237 -10.06 -3.51 -16.77
N ASP A 238 -11.17 -3.28 -17.46
CA ASP A 238 -11.99 -2.10 -17.26
C ASP A 238 -12.43 -2.02 -15.78
N PRO A 239 -12.14 -0.94 -15.05
CA PRO A 239 -12.50 -0.81 -13.65
C PRO A 239 -14.01 -0.87 -13.39
N ASP A 240 -14.81 -0.59 -14.41
CA ASP A 240 -16.28 -0.60 -14.31
C ASP A 240 -16.89 -1.99 -14.55
N ASP A 241 -16.10 -2.97 -14.99
CA ASP A 241 -16.57 -4.33 -15.32
C ASP A 241 -15.83 -5.44 -14.54
N VAL A 242 -15.78 -5.35 -13.22
CA VAL A 242 -15.36 -6.48 -12.39
C VAL A 242 -16.56 -7.41 -12.20
N SER A 243 -17.15 -7.84 -13.31
CA SER A 243 -18.22 -8.83 -13.33
C SER A 243 -17.70 -10.19 -12.85
N ARG A 244 -18.62 -11.09 -12.48
CA ARG A 244 -18.28 -12.48 -12.18
C ARG A 244 -17.52 -13.13 -13.33
N GLU A 245 -17.91 -12.82 -14.55
CA GLU A 245 -17.29 -13.30 -15.79
C GLU A 245 -15.83 -12.85 -15.91
N GLN A 246 -15.55 -11.61 -15.58
CA GLN A 246 -14.19 -11.09 -15.62
C GLN A 246 -13.28 -11.71 -14.53
N ASN A 247 -13.82 -11.96 -13.34
CA ASN A 247 -13.06 -12.73 -12.33
C ASN A 247 -12.79 -14.17 -12.80
N ASP A 248 -13.75 -14.81 -13.50
CA ASP A 248 -13.56 -16.15 -14.04
C ASP A 248 -12.53 -16.16 -15.17
N LEU A 249 -12.43 -15.11 -15.99
CA LEU A 249 -11.37 -14.94 -17.00
C LEU A 249 -9.99 -14.78 -16.34
N ILE A 250 -9.86 -13.92 -15.33
CA ILE A 250 -8.62 -13.75 -14.57
C ILE A 250 -8.18 -15.07 -13.94
N ILE A 251 -9.10 -15.81 -13.32
CA ILE A 251 -8.81 -17.13 -12.74
C ILE A 251 -8.34 -18.10 -13.83
N SER A 252 -8.98 -18.08 -14.99
CA SER A 252 -8.62 -18.95 -16.11
C SER A 252 -7.22 -18.64 -16.64
N GLU A 253 -6.89 -17.37 -16.80
CA GLU A 253 -5.59 -16.89 -17.27
C GLU A 253 -4.46 -17.30 -16.31
N ILE A 254 -4.66 -17.06 -15.01
CA ILE A 254 -3.69 -17.48 -13.99
C ILE A 254 -3.51 -19.00 -13.97
N CYS A 255 -4.60 -19.78 -14.11
CA CYS A 255 -4.53 -21.23 -14.16
C CYS A 255 -3.79 -21.74 -15.39
N SER A 256 -3.98 -21.10 -16.56
CA SER A 256 -3.24 -21.40 -17.78
C SER A 256 -1.75 -21.17 -17.58
N PHE A 257 -1.37 -20.01 -17.08
CA PHE A 257 0.02 -19.69 -16.78
C PHE A 257 0.67 -20.70 -15.83
N ILE A 258 -0.04 -21.08 -14.74
CA ILE A 258 0.48 -22.08 -13.80
C ILE A 258 0.62 -23.47 -14.46
N ALA A 259 -0.28 -23.83 -15.36
CA ALA A 259 -0.17 -25.11 -16.09
C ALA A 259 1.11 -25.17 -16.93
N ASP A 260 1.50 -24.07 -17.56
CA ASP A 260 2.70 -23.98 -18.40
C ASP A 260 4.01 -24.06 -17.58
N LEU A 261 3.96 -23.78 -16.27
CA LEU A 261 5.11 -23.93 -15.37
C LEU A 261 5.48 -25.39 -15.07
N ASN A 262 4.63 -26.33 -15.41
CA ASN A 262 4.86 -27.78 -15.27
C ASN A 262 5.31 -28.22 -13.86
N TRP A 263 4.67 -27.67 -12.81
CA TRP A 263 4.98 -28.05 -11.43
C TRP A 263 4.68 -29.53 -11.19
N GLN A 264 5.57 -30.21 -10.47
CA GLN A 264 5.51 -31.66 -10.24
C GLN A 264 4.19 -32.12 -9.61
N ASP A 265 3.60 -31.32 -8.75
CA ASP A 265 2.35 -31.60 -8.04
C ASP A 265 1.15 -30.84 -8.63
N TYR A 266 1.26 -30.38 -9.90
CA TYR A 266 0.18 -29.65 -10.54
C TYR A 266 -1.09 -30.50 -10.63
N ASN A 267 -2.18 -29.96 -10.09
CA ASN A 267 -3.52 -30.53 -10.19
C ASN A 267 -4.49 -29.42 -10.59
N PRO A 268 -5.10 -29.48 -11.78
CA PRO A 268 -5.96 -28.40 -12.30
C PRO A 268 -7.09 -28.00 -11.35
N HIS A 269 -7.73 -28.98 -10.71
CA HIS A 269 -8.85 -28.73 -9.80
C HIS A 269 -8.40 -28.02 -8.52
N ILE A 270 -7.32 -28.51 -7.89
CA ILE A 270 -6.75 -27.94 -6.68
C ILE A 270 -6.20 -26.54 -6.99
N THR A 271 -5.50 -26.38 -8.11
CA THR A 271 -4.95 -25.10 -8.57
C THR A 271 -6.05 -24.08 -8.78
N ARG A 272 -7.12 -24.42 -9.52
CA ARG A 272 -8.25 -23.50 -9.74
C ARG A 272 -8.91 -23.06 -8.43
N LYS A 273 -9.11 -23.97 -7.49
CA LYS A 273 -9.65 -23.65 -6.16
C LYS A 273 -8.72 -22.72 -5.39
N GLY A 274 -7.42 -22.97 -5.41
CA GLY A 274 -6.40 -22.14 -4.77
C GLY A 274 -6.33 -20.73 -5.39
N VAL A 275 -6.34 -20.64 -6.72
CA VAL A 275 -6.37 -19.37 -7.46
C VAL A 275 -7.63 -18.60 -7.12
N ALA A 276 -8.83 -19.20 -7.20
CA ALA A 276 -10.10 -18.55 -6.88
C ALA A 276 -10.16 -18.03 -5.43
N THR A 277 -9.48 -18.69 -4.51
CA THR A 277 -9.38 -18.24 -3.12
C THR A 277 -8.46 -17.02 -2.98
N ASN A 278 -7.30 -17.05 -3.66
CA ASN A 278 -6.25 -16.04 -3.49
C ASN A 278 -6.42 -14.82 -4.39
N VAL A 279 -7.11 -14.96 -5.51
CA VAL A 279 -7.44 -13.85 -6.41
C VAL A 279 -8.24 -12.73 -5.73
N LYS A 280 -8.91 -13.03 -4.63
CA LYS A 280 -9.64 -12.05 -3.81
C LYS A 280 -8.71 -11.07 -3.09
N TYR A 281 -7.49 -11.48 -2.81
CA TYR A 281 -6.50 -10.62 -2.15
C TYR A 281 -5.85 -9.73 -3.21
N ARG A 282 -6.08 -8.42 -3.09
CA ARG A 282 -5.63 -7.43 -4.08
C ARG A 282 -4.21 -6.92 -3.85
N ASN A 283 -3.56 -7.36 -2.79
CA ASN A 283 -2.25 -6.87 -2.38
C ASN A 283 -1.15 -7.81 -2.87
N SER A 284 -0.31 -7.31 -3.76
CA SER A 284 0.97 -7.99 -4.04
C SER A 284 1.84 -8.02 -2.80
N PRO A 285 2.64 -9.08 -2.63
CA PRO A 285 3.64 -9.09 -1.58
C PRO A 285 4.60 -7.91 -1.72
N SER A 286 4.92 -7.27 -0.61
CA SER A 286 5.84 -6.14 -0.60
C SER A 286 7.30 -6.59 -0.84
N PRO A 287 8.22 -5.70 -1.27
CA PRO A 287 9.64 -5.99 -1.33
C PRO A 287 10.20 -6.56 -0.02
N ALA A 288 9.76 -6.05 1.12
CA ALA A 288 10.13 -6.57 2.43
C ALA A 288 9.68 -8.02 2.64
N TRP A 289 8.50 -8.38 2.13
CA TRP A 289 8.01 -9.75 2.19
C TRP A 289 8.92 -10.70 1.39
N TYR A 290 9.33 -10.34 0.17
CA TYR A 290 10.24 -11.15 -0.64
C TYR A 290 11.61 -11.35 0.06
N ARG A 291 12.16 -10.31 0.66
CA ARG A 291 13.41 -10.40 1.44
C ARG A 291 13.26 -11.31 2.67
N LYS A 292 12.17 -11.14 3.43
CA LYS A 292 11.86 -11.97 4.61
C LYS A 292 11.78 -13.46 4.29
N HIS A 293 11.31 -13.82 3.11
CA HIS A 293 11.19 -15.21 2.68
C HIS A 293 12.39 -15.73 1.91
N GLY A 294 13.49 -14.97 1.87
CA GLY A 294 14.72 -15.36 1.20
C GLY A 294 14.60 -15.48 -0.32
N LEU A 295 13.57 -14.87 -0.90
CA LEU A 295 13.32 -14.92 -2.34
C LEU A 295 14.08 -13.87 -3.13
N CYS A 296 14.50 -12.80 -2.46
CA CYS A 296 15.22 -11.68 -3.08
C CYS A 296 16.34 -11.20 -2.18
N ASP A 297 17.51 -11.04 -2.78
CA ASP A 297 18.72 -10.45 -2.17
C ASP A 297 18.76 -8.91 -2.24
N GLY A 298 17.75 -8.29 -2.79
CA GLY A 298 17.69 -6.84 -3.01
C GLY A 298 18.06 -6.39 -4.42
N ASN A 299 18.56 -7.28 -5.28
CA ASN A 299 19.08 -6.94 -6.62
C ASN A 299 18.07 -7.11 -7.76
N CYS A 300 16.77 -7.10 -7.49
CA CYS A 300 15.76 -7.15 -8.56
C CYS A 300 15.05 -5.78 -8.71
N TRP A 301 14.54 -5.50 -9.91
CA TRP A 301 13.87 -4.25 -10.23
C TRP A 301 12.71 -3.88 -9.30
N TYR A 302 12.05 -4.89 -8.71
CA TYR A 302 10.92 -4.69 -7.80
C TYR A 302 11.34 -4.49 -6.33
N CYS A 303 12.37 -5.25 -5.89
CA CYS A 303 12.85 -5.22 -4.50
C CYS A 303 14.08 -4.33 -4.34
N GLY A 304 14.68 -3.94 -5.46
CA GLY A 304 16.01 -3.43 -5.50
C GLY A 304 16.15 -1.97 -5.30
N GLU A 305 17.38 -1.69 -5.11
CA GLU A 305 18.11 -0.48 -4.78
C GLU A 305 17.40 0.40 -3.74
N SER A 306 17.54 -0.02 -2.52
CA SER A 306 17.45 0.85 -1.34
C SER A 306 18.79 1.52 -1.10
#